data_bd494fdf1aedf67acb6b783123a596ef
#
_entry.id   bd494fdf1aedf67acb6b783123a596ef
#
_cell.length_a   1.000
_cell.length_b   1.000
_cell.length_c   1.000
_cell.angle_alpha   90.00
_cell.angle_beta   90.00
_cell.angle_gamma   90.00
#
_symmetry.space_group_name_H-M   'P 1'
#
loop_
_entity.id
_entity.type
_entity.pdbx_description
1 polymer ?
#
loop_
_entity_poly.entity_id
_entity_poly.type
_entity_poly.pdbx_seq_one_letter_code
_entity_poly.pdbx_strand_id
1 'polypeptide(L)'
;MNAQRLLHTIDGISTWFGKAAAWLIIGLMLLVCAEVFKRYILNMPTAWIFDASNMLYGTLFMIAGAYTLAQNAHVRGDFLYSSMRPRTQATLDLVLYIAFFLPGIAALAYAGWDYASISYRINEHSNVTADGPPVYQFKFMIPLAGALLLLQGAAEIMRCVICLKTGAWPSRLKDVNEIDVVEEQLAHSEYVDDESRKKAIAHAANIEESARQRGMGGDLQR
;
A
#
# COMPACT_ATOMS: atom_id res chain seq x y z
N MET A 1 25.93 -7.71 4.04
CA MET A 1 24.74 -6.86 4.36
C MET A 1 23.61 -7.83 4.62
N ASN A 2 23.04 -7.85 5.81
CA ASN A 2 21.99 -8.86 6.14
C ASN A 2 20.75 -8.58 5.31
N ALA A 3 20.22 -9.59 4.61
CA ALA A 3 19.04 -9.48 3.75
C ALA A 3 17.86 -8.76 4.44
N GLN A 4 17.65 -9.02 5.73
CA GLN A 4 16.63 -8.34 6.52
C GLN A 4 16.84 -6.82 6.63
N ARG A 5 18.09 -6.34 6.79
CA ARG A 5 18.34 -4.88 6.83
C ARG A 5 18.00 -4.21 5.50
N LEU A 6 18.30 -4.86 4.38
CA LEU A 6 17.94 -4.35 3.06
C LEU A 6 16.42 -4.27 2.89
N LEU A 7 15.70 -5.32 3.27
CA LEU A 7 14.23 -5.34 3.23
C LEU A 7 13.64 -4.21 4.07
N HIS A 8 14.09 -4.03 5.30
CA HIS A 8 13.62 -2.96 6.17
C HIS A 8 13.94 -1.55 5.64
N THR A 9 15.07 -1.38 4.95
CA THR A 9 15.41 -0.09 4.33
C THR A 9 14.46 0.24 3.19
N ILE A 10 14.15 -0.73 2.33
CA ILE A 10 13.21 -0.55 1.21
C ILE A 10 11.80 -0.25 1.75
N ASP A 11 11.33 -1.01 2.74
CA ASP A 11 10.05 -0.74 3.41
C ASP A 11 10.01 0.65 4.03
N GLY A 12 11.13 1.07 4.64
CA GLY A 12 11.27 2.40 5.23
C GLY A 12 11.10 3.51 4.20
N ILE A 13 11.72 3.36 3.02
CA ILE A 13 11.58 4.31 1.90
C ILE A 13 10.13 4.39 1.45
N SER A 14 9.49 3.27 1.13
CA SER A 14 8.09 3.23 0.69
C SER A 14 7.14 3.81 1.75
N THR A 15 7.41 3.51 3.03
CA THR A 15 6.63 4.05 4.17
C THR A 15 6.80 5.56 4.30
N TRP A 16 8.00 6.08 4.11
CA TRP A 16 8.26 7.52 4.19
C TRP A 16 7.52 8.27 3.08
N PHE A 17 7.62 7.80 1.82
CA PHE A 17 6.89 8.38 0.70
C PHE A 17 5.38 8.32 0.90
N GLY A 18 4.84 7.19 1.39
CA GLY A 18 3.43 7.03 1.67
C GLY A 18 2.92 7.99 2.75
N LYS A 19 3.67 8.15 3.85
CA LYS A 19 3.33 9.10 4.92
C LYS A 19 3.43 10.54 4.45
N ALA A 20 4.45 10.88 3.66
CA ALA A 20 4.55 12.22 3.07
C ALA A 20 3.37 12.50 2.12
N ALA A 21 3.00 11.55 1.28
CA ALA A 21 1.84 11.69 0.40
C ALA A 21 0.51 11.79 1.17
N ALA A 22 0.38 11.17 2.33
CA ALA A 22 -0.84 11.27 3.15
C ALA A 22 -1.18 12.72 3.55
N TRP A 23 -0.18 13.60 3.69
CA TRP A 23 -0.42 15.01 3.95
C TRP A 23 -1.11 15.75 2.80
N LEU A 24 -1.03 15.21 1.57
CA LEU A 24 -1.74 15.78 0.41
C LEU A 24 -3.25 15.75 0.59
N ILE A 25 -3.80 14.83 1.42
CA ILE A 25 -5.23 14.78 1.70
C ILE A 25 -5.70 16.01 2.47
N ILE A 26 -4.87 16.50 3.40
CA ILE A 26 -5.16 17.74 4.14
C ILE A 26 -5.11 18.94 3.19
N GLY A 27 -4.09 19.00 2.33
CA GLY A 27 -4.00 20.00 1.29
C GLY A 27 -5.22 19.99 0.36
N LEU A 28 -5.63 18.81 -0.08
CA LEU A 28 -6.82 18.63 -0.92
C LEU A 28 -8.09 19.09 -0.20
N MET A 29 -8.27 18.72 1.06
CA MET A 29 -9.43 19.14 1.87
C MET A 29 -9.49 20.66 1.99
N LEU A 30 -8.38 21.31 2.34
CA LEU A 30 -8.31 22.77 2.48
C LEU A 30 -8.59 23.47 1.14
N LEU A 31 -8.03 22.94 0.05
CA LEU A 31 -8.25 23.47 -1.30
C LEU A 31 -9.71 23.42 -1.68
N VAL A 32 -10.38 22.29 -1.48
CA VAL A 32 -11.81 22.13 -1.80
C VAL A 32 -12.69 22.99 -0.90
N CYS A 33 -12.41 23.06 0.40
CA CYS A 33 -13.15 23.92 1.33
C CYS A 33 -13.02 25.41 0.94
N ALA A 34 -11.81 25.86 0.60
CA ALA A 34 -11.57 27.22 0.16
C ALA A 34 -12.33 27.54 -1.15
N GLU A 35 -12.38 26.59 -2.09
CA GLU A 35 -13.14 26.76 -3.33
C GLU A 35 -14.64 26.85 -3.09
N VAL A 36 -15.19 25.99 -2.23
CA VAL A 36 -16.61 26.02 -1.86
C VAL A 36 -16.94 27.38 -1.26
N PHE A 37 -16.12 27.90 -0.35
CA PHE A 37 -16.30 29.23 0.24
C PHE A 37 -16.26 30.32 -0.83
N LYS A 38 -15.24 30.33 -1.69
CA LYS A 38 -15.10 31.32 -2.78
C LYS A 38 -16.28 31.28 -3.74
N ARG A 39 -16.71 30.10 -4.12
CA ARG A 39 -17.78 29.89 -5.12
C ARG A 39 -19.14 30.31 -4.60
N TYR A 40 -19.50 29.92 -3.38
CA TYR A 40 -20.86 30.12 -2.86
C TYR A 40 -21.03 31.38 -2.03
N ILE A 41 -19.99 31.88 -1.39
CA ILE A 41 -20.07 33.08 -0.56
C ILE A 41 -19.57 34.32 -1.31
N LEU A 42 -18.44 34.22 -2.00
CA LEU A 42 -17.85 35.34 -2.71
C LEU A 42 -18.29 35.43 -4.17
N ASN A 43 -18.98 34.40 -4.71
CA ASN A 43 -19.37 34.32 -6.13
C ASN A 43 -18.16 34.46 -7.09
N MET A 44 -16.97 33.99 -6.65
CA MET A 44 -15.70 34.04 -7.40
C MET A 44 -15.13 32.64 -7.59
N PRO A 45 -15.69 31.82 -8.50
CA PRO A 45 -15.19 30.47 -8.74
C PRO A 45 -13.78 30.50 -9.33
N THR A 46 -12.96 29.53 -8.95
CA THR A 46 -11.57 29.38 -9.43
C THR A 46 -11.49 28.31 -10.49
N ALA A 47 -11.05 28.62 -11.72
CA ALA A 47 -11.07 27.69 -12.84
C ALA A 47 -10.11 26.50 -12.63
N TRP A 48 -8.87 26.75 -12.22
CA TRP A 48 -7.81 25.74 -12.12
C TRP A 48 -7.94 24.75 -10.95
N ILE A 49 -8.87 24.97 -10.02
CA ILE A 49 -8.92 24.19 -8.78
C ILE A 49 -9.33 22.74 -9.02
N PHE A 50 -10.11 22.49 -10.06
CA PHE A 50 -10.48 21.14 -10.47
C PHE A 50 -9.25 20.33 -10.88
N ASP A 51 -8.38 20.90 -11.70
CA ASP A 51 -7.14 20.24 -12.13
C ASP A 51 -6.19 20.03 -10.95
N ALA A 52 -6.01 21.02 -10.09
CA ALA A 52 -5.17 20.89 -8.91
C ALA A 52 -5.68 19.80 -7.95
N SER A 53 -6.98 19.69 -7.76
CA SER A 53 -7.59 18.64 -6.94
C SER A 53 -7.32 17.26 -7.52
N ASN A 54 -7.47 17.07 -8.83
CA ASN A 54 -7.19 15.81 -9.51
C ASN A 54 -5.70 15.44 -9.45
N MET A 55 -4.80 16.43 -9.58
CA MET A 55 -3.36 16.21 -9.47
C MET A 55 -2.95 15.77 -8.06
N LEU A 56 -3.48 16.43 -7.01
CA LEU A 56 -3.22 16.06 -5.62
C LEU A 56 -3.75 14.66 -5.30
N TYR A 57 -5.00 14.39 -5.68
CA TYR A 57 -5.63 13.09 -5.47
C TYR A 57 -4.88 11.97 -6.23
N GLY A 58 -4.58 12.19 -7.50
CA GLY A 58 -3.87 11.21 -8.32
C GLY A 58 -2.45 10.95 -7.81
N THR A 59 -1.73 11.98 -7.35
CA THR A 59 -0.40 11.83 -6.73
C THR A 59 -0.47 10.99 -5.46
N LEU A 60 -1.43 11.31 -4.57
CA LEU A 60 -1.67 10.54 -3.35
C LEU A 60 -1.92 9.06 -3.68
N PHE A 61 -2.84 8.80 -4.61
CA PHE A 61 -3.23 7.45 -4.99
C PHE A 61 -2.06 6.64 -5.57
N MET A 62 -1.28 7.23 -6.48
CA MET A 62 -0.14 6.55 -7.10
C MET A 62 0.96 6.19 -6.10
N ILE A 63 1.31 7.12 -5.19
CA ILE A 63 2.36 6.88 -4.20
C ILE A 63 1.88 5.91 -3.11
N ALA A 64 0.60 5.95 -2.75
CA ALA A 64 0.01 5.03 -1.77
C ALA A 64 0.15 3.55 -2.20
N GLY A 65 0.21 3.25 -3.51
CA GLY A 65 0.39 1.89 -4.01
C GLY A 65 1.65 1.19 -3.50
N ALA A 66 2.78 1.88 -3.47
CA ALA A 66 4.04 1.33 -2.94
C ALA A 66 3.99 1.16 -1.41
N TYR A 67 3.34 2.10 -0.71
CA TYR A 67 3.14 2.03 0.73
C TYR A 67 2.26 0.84 1.13
N THR A 68 1.13 0.64 0.46
CA THR A 68 0.23 -0.49 0.72
C THR A 68 0.90 -1.83 0.44
N LEU A 69 1.77 -1.90 -0.58
CA LEU A 69 2.57 -3.10 -0.85
C LEU A 69 3.57 -3.38 0.28
N ALA A 70 4.26 -2.34 0.80
CA ALA A 70 5.18 -2.46 1.91
C ALA A 70 4.51 -2.96 3.20
N GLN A 71 3.26 -2.55 3.43
CA GLN A 71 2.46 -2.92 4.61
C GLN A 71 1.70 -4.25 4.45
N ASN A 72 1.82 -4.94 3.30
CA ASN A 72 1.02 -6.13 2.98
C ASN A 72 -0.50 -5.87 3.02
N ALA A 73 -0.92 -4.64 2.78
CA ALA A 73 -2.31 -4.19 2.90
C ALA A 73 -3.10 -4.29 1.58
N HIS A 74 -2.58 -4.99 0.58
CA HIS A 74 -3.34 -5.30 -0.63
C HIS A 74 -4.39 -6.38 -0.34
N VAL A 75 -5.62 -6.11 -0.74
CA VAL A 75 -6.71 -7.08 -0.64
C VAL A 75 -6.37 -8.32 -1.46
N ARG A 76 -6.30 -9.45 -0.79
CA ARG A 76 -6.09 -10.77 -1.38
C ARG A 76 -7.36 -11.61 -1.21
N GLY A 77 -7.48 -12.71 -1.93
CA GLY A 77 -8.54 -13.70 -1.69
C GLY A 77 -8.24 -14.50 -0.41
N ASP A 78 -8.29 -13.87 0.75
CA ASP A 78 -7.76 -14.38 2.02
C ASP A 78 -8.35 -15.73 2.42
N PHE A 79 -9.61 -15.99 2.07
CA PHE A 79 -10.27 -17.27 2.37
C PHE A 79 -9.60 -18.49 1.71
N LEU A 80 -9.03 -18.33 0.52
CA LEU A 80 -8.25 -19.39 -0.16
C LEU A 80 -6.78 -19.33 0.24
N TYR A 81 -6.21 -18.14 0.29
CA TYR A 81 -4.80 -17.91 0.53
C TYR A 81 -4.39 -18.33 1.96
N SER A 82 -5.18 -18.00 2.98
CA SER A 82 -4.93 -18.34 4.38
C SER A 82 -4.94 -19.85 4.66
N SER A 83 -5.67 -20.64 3.85
CA SER A 83 -5.71 -22.10 3.98
C SER A 83 -4.48 -22.81 3.39
N MET A 84 -3.63 -22.08 2.62
CA MET A 84 -2.45 -22.64 1.97
C MET A 84 -1.23 -22.66 2.89
N ARG A 85 -0.33 -23.64 2.68
CA ARG A 85 0.95 -23.66 3.38
C ARG A 85 1.83 -22.47 2.98
N PRO A 86 2.67 -21.91 3.88
CA PRO A 86 3.51 -20.74 3.58
C PRO A 86 4.38 -20.90 2.31
N ARG A 87 4.90 -22.08 2.03
CA ARG A 87 5.67 -22.36 0.81
C ARG A 87 4.82 -22.28 -0.45
N THR A 88 3.57 -22.75 -0.40
CA THR A 88 2.63 -22.66 -1.55
C THR A 88 2.25 -21.22 -1.81
N GLN A 89 1.96 -20.45 -0.75
CA GLN A 89 1.72 -19.02 -0.84
C GLN A 89 2.90 -18.31 -1.50
N ALA A 90 4.12 -18.54 -1.00
CA ALA A 90 5.34 -17.95 -1.52
C ALA A 90 5.63 -18.32 -2.98
N THR A 91 5.30 -19.54 -3.41
CA THR A 91 5.45 -19.97 -4.81
C THR A 91 4.47 -19.23 -5.71
N LEU A 92 3.20 -19.15 -5.32
CA LEU A 92 2.18 -18.41 -6.08
C LEU A 92 2.53 -16.95 -6.20
N ASP A 93 2.88 -16.30 -5.09
CA ASP A 93 3.26 -14.90 -5.07
C ASP A 93 4.50 -14.65 -5.95
N LEU A 94 5.51 -15.51 -5.87
CA LEU A 94 6.72 -15.39 -6.67
C LEU A 94 6.43 -15.46 -8.17
N VAL A 95 5.59 -16.41 -8.59
CA VAL A 95 5.19 -16.55 -10.01
C VAL A 95 4.43 -15.31 -10.46
N LEU A 96 3.47 -14.81 -9.67
CA LEU A 96 2.69 -13.64 -10.01
C LEU A 96 3.55 -12.36 -10.04
N TYR A 97 4.49 -12.20 -9.11
CA TYR A 97 5.41 -11.07 -9.13
C TYR A 97 6.31 -11.06 -10.36
N ILE A 98 6.87 -12.21 -10.75
CA ILE A 98 7.78 -12.29 -11.89
C ILE A 98 7.03 -12.23 -13.22
N ALA A 99 5.89 -12.94 -13.36
CA ALA A 99 5.20 -13.07 -14.64
C ALA A 99 4.34 -11.85 -14.98
N PHE A 100 3.74 -11.20 -13.98
CA PHE A 100 2.77 -10.12 -14.21
C PHE A 100 3.19 -8.79 -13.59
N PHE A 101 3.57 -8.78 -12.32
CA PHE A 101 3.85 -7.55 -11.61
C PHE A 101 5.09 -6.84 -12.17
N LEU A 102 6.23 -7.51 -12.22
CA LEU A 102 7.48 -6.89 -12.71
C LEU A 102 7.35 -6.37 -14.15
N PRO A 103 6.91 -7.16 -15.15
CA PRO A 103 6.81 -6.64 -16.51
C PRO A 103 5.77 -5.54 -16.64
N GLY A 104 4.64 -5.65 -15.93
CA GLY A 104 3.59 -4.62 -15.94
C GLY A 104 4.07 -3.29 -15.36
N ILE A 105 4.71 -3.31 -14.19
CA ILE A 105 5.21 -2.09 -13.55
C ILE A 105 6.43 -1.53 -14.27
N ALA A 106 7.31 -2.38 -14.83
CA ALA A 106 8.43 -1.93 -15.65
C ALA A 106 7.94 -1.22 -16.93
N ALA A 107 6.92 -1.78 -17.60
CA ALA A 107 6.30 -1.14 -18.74
C ALA A 107 5.65 0.20 -18.38
N LEU A 108 4.96 0.26 -17.22
CA LEU A 108 4.35 1.49 -16.69
C LEU A 108 5.44 2.56 -16.42
N ALA A 109 6.53 2.19 -15.77
CA ALA A 109 7.62 3.13 -15.46
C ALA A 109 8.28 3.64 -16.73
N TYR A 110 8.55 2.76 -17.72
CA TYR A 110 9.17 3.11 -18.99
C TYR A 110 8.26 4.03 -19.81
N ALA A 111 7.02 3.62 -20.07
CA ALA A 111 6.06 4.42 -20.81
C ALA A 111 5.72 5.74 -20.08
N GLY A 112 5.64 5.70 -18.75
CA GLY A 112 5.42 6.86 -17.91
C GLY A 112 6.55 7.88 -18.01
N TRP A 113 7.80 7.42 -18.14
CA TRP A 113 8.94 8.31 -18.35
C TRP A 113 8.86 9.05 -19.69
N ASP A 114 8.57 8.33 -20.77
CA ASP A 114 8.41 8.95 -22.10
C ASP A 114 7.26 9.94 -22.10
N TYR A 115 6.13 9.55 -21.52
CA TYR A 115 4.94 10.40 -21.42
C TYR A 115 5.23 11.69 -20.64
N ALA A 116 5.91 11.60 -19.50
CA ALA A 116 6.26 12.75 -18.68
C ALA A 116 7.31 13.65 -19.39
N SER A 117 8.32 13.04 -20.06
CA SER A 117 9.39 13.77 -20.75
C SER A 117 8.87 14.57 -21.93
N ILE A 118 7.95 14.00 -22.73
CA ILE A 118 7.30 14.70 -23.83
C ILE A 118 6.49 15.89 -23.29
N SER A 119 5.68 15.66 -22.27
CA SER A 119 4.87 16.69 -21.61
C SER A 119 5.72 17.87 -21.09
N TYR A 120 6.88 17.54 -20.49
CA TYR A 120 7.83 18.55 -20.03
C TYR A 120 8.41 19.38 -21.18
N ARG A 121 8.81 18.74 -22.30
CA ARG A 121 9.40 19.43 -23.47
C ARG A 121 8.46 20.43 -24.11
N ILE A 122 7.15 20.12 -24.14
CA ILE A 122 6.13 20.99 -24.73
C ILE A 122 5.54 21.96 -23.71
N ASN A 123 6.00 21.93 -22.44
CA ASN A 123 5.44 22.69 -21.34
C ASN A 123 3.92 22.57 -21.27
N GLU A 124 3.43 21.33 -21.24
CA GLU A 124 2.02 20.99 -21.35
C GLU A 124 1.21 21.54 -20.16
N HIS A 125 0.13 22.24 -20.48
CA HIS A 125 -0.84 22.73 -19.53
C HIS A 125 -2.15 21.94 -19.65
N SER A 126 -2.96 21.97 -18.60
CA SER A 126 -4.28 21.35 -18.65
C SER A 126 -5.15 22.04 -19.70
N ASN A 127 -5.86 21.23 -20.48
CA ASN A 127 -6.84 21.68 -21.45
C ASN A 127 -8.29 21.52 -20.94
N VAL A 128 -8.45 21.12 -19.68
CA VAL A 128 -9.76 20.89 -19.05
C VAL A 128 -10.35 22.20 -18.56
N THR A 129 -9.49 23.09 -18.08
CA THR A 129 -9.90 24.41 -17.57
C THR A 129 -9.21 25.52 -18.33
N ALA A 130 -9.88 26.69 -18.44
CA ALA A 130 -9.24 27.90 -18.93
C ALA A 130 -8.12 28.30 -17.96
N ASP A 131 -6.95 28.67 -18.46
CA ASP A 131 -5.74 28.90 -17.65
C ASP A 131 -5.28 27.65 -16.84
N GLY A 132 -5.36 26.47 -17.46
CA GLY A 132 -4.99 25.22 -16.81
C GLY A 132 -3.55 25.22 -16.29
N PRO A 133 -3.31 24.66 -15.08
CA PRO A 133 -1.98 24.54 -14.51
C PRO A 133 -1.08 23.59 -15.34
N PRO A 134 0.25 23.68 -15.19
CA PRO A 134 1.16 22.77 -15.87
C PRO A 134 0.97 21.33 -15.37
N VAL A 135 0.70 20.38 -16.29
CA VAL A 135 0.42 18.98 -15.96
C VAL A 135 1.65 18.09 -16.00
N TYR A 136 2.76 18.53 -16.54
CA TYR A 136 3.99 17.73 -16.64
C TYR A 136 4.52 17.30 -15.27
N GLN A 137 4.38 18.13 -14.23
CA GLN A 137 4.79 17.81 -12.86
C GLN A 137 4.02 16.58 -12.32
N PHE A 138 2.72 16.54 -12.55
CA PHE A 138 1.89 15.40 -12.16
C PHE A 138 2.25 14.13 -12.95
N LYS A 139 2.56 14.28 -14.26
CA LYS A 139 2.96 13.14 -15.09
C LYS A 139 4.26 12.48 -14.62
N PHE A 140 5.19 13.23 -14.03
CA PHE A 140 6.39 12.66 -13.42
C PHE A 140 6.12 11.81 -12.19
N MET A 141 4.93 11.92 -11.57
CA MET A 141 4.52 11.02 -10.49
C MET A 141 4.32 9.59 -10.98
N ILE A 142 4.00 9.37 -12.27
CA ILE A 142 3.81 8.03 -12.86
C ILE A 142 5.12 7.21 -12.84
N PRO A 143 6.23 7.66 -13.45
CA PRO A 143 7.49 6.92 -13.39
C PRO A 143 8.05 6.85 -11.96
N LEU A 144 7.84 7.87 -11.13
CA LEU A 144 8.24 7.84 -9.72
C LEU A 144 7.52 6.74 -8.94
N ALA A 145 6.19 6.67 -9.06
CA ALA A 145 5.40 5.61 -8.44
C ALA A 145 5.78 4.22 -8.99
N GLY A 146 6.01 4.13 -10.31
CA GLY A 146 6.52 2.91 -10.95
C GLY A 146 7.86 2.46 -10.37
N ALA A 147 8.80 3.38 -10.16
CA ALA A 147 10.11 3.08 -9.57
C ALA A 147 9.99 2.62 -8.12
N LEU A 148 9.14 3.27 -7.30
CA LEU A 148 8.87 2.85 -5.93
C LEU A 148 8.22 1.46 -5.88
N LEU A 149 7.27 1.17 -6.77
CA LEU A 149 6.63 -0.12 -6.89
C LEU A 149 7.61 -1.22 -7.34
N LEU A 150 8.51 -0.94 -8.29
CA LEU A 150 9.57 -1.88 -8.70
C LEU A 150 10.50 -2.19 -7.52
N LEU A 151 10.92 -1.17 -6.79
CA LEU A 151 11.77 -1.33 -5.62
C LEU A 151 11.09 -2.21 -4.56
N GLN A 152 9.82 -1.94 -4.28
CA GLN A 152 9.05 -2.72 -3.30
C GLN A 152 8.75 -4.12 -3.82
N GLY A 153 8.45 -4.30 -5.10
CA GLY A 153 8.27 -5.61 -5.73
C GLY A 153 9.51 -6.48 -5.65
N ALA A 154 10.70 -5.89 -5.83
CA ALA A 154 11.97 -6.60 -5.63
C ALA A 154 12.14 -7.07 -4.17
N ALA A 155 11.72 -6.27 -3.20
CA ALA A 155 11.71 -6.68 -1.79
C ALA A 155 10.73 -7.84 -1.54
N GLU A 156 9.54 -7.81 -2.14
CA GLU A 156 8.56 -8.90 -2.01
C GLU A 156 9.09 -10.21 -2.64
N ILE A 157 9.73 -10.14 -3.80
CA ILE A 157 10.39 -11.31 -4.43
C ILE A 157 11.45 -11.89 -3.49
N MET A 158 12.28 -11.04 -2.86
CA MET A 158 13.27 -11.52 -1.88
C MET A 158 12.59 -12.20 -0.68
N ARG A 159 11.46 -11.68 -0.20
CA ARG A 159 10.67 -12.30 0.87
C ARG A 159 10.13 -13.67 0.47
N CYS A 160 9.58 -13.79 -0.74
CA CYS A 160 9.13 -15.07 -1.27
C CYS A 160 10.27 -16.11 -1.32
N VAL A 161 11.46 -15.72 -1.80
CA VAL A 161 12.63 -16.59 -1.86
C VAL A 161 13.10 -17.00 -0.46
N ILE A 162 13.10 -16.11 0.50
CA ILE A 162 13.44 -16.41 1.90
C ILE A 162 12.41 -17.38 2.49
N CYS A 163 11.12 -17.15 2.28
CA CYS A 163 10.05 -18.02 2.75
C CYS A 163 10.14 -19.44 2.15
N LEU A 164 10.48 -19.56 0.87
CA LEU A 164 10.69 -20.86 0.22
C LEU A 164 11.86 -21.65 0.85
N LYS A 165 12.93 -20.95 1.26
CA LYS A 165 14.10 -21.56 1.89
C LYS A 165 13.86 -21.90 3.36
N THR A 166 13.23 -21.02 4.12
CA THR A 166 13.08 -21.15 5.58
C THR A 166 11.75 -21.80 5.98
N GLY A 167 10.74 -21.78 5.11
CA GLY A 167 9.38 -22.25 5.42
C GLY A 167 8.53 -21.26 6.21
N ALA A 168 9.06 -20.07 6.55
CA ALA A 168 8.37 -19.02 7.30
C ALA A 168 8.56 -17.67 6.63
N TRP A 169 7.54 -16.80 6.71
CA TRP A 169 7.62 -15.44 6.21
C TRP A 169 8.56 -14.59 7.06
N PRO A 170 9.46 -13.81 6.45
CA PRO A 170 10.29 -12.86 7.19
C PRO A 170 9.45 -11.72 7.76
N SER A 171 9.82 -11.22 8.95
CA SER A 171 9.14 -10.11 9.61
C SER A 171 9.17 -8.84 8.75
N ARG A 172 8.06 -8.10 8.76
CA ARG A 172 7.93 -6.77 8.15
C ARG A 172 8.16 -5.67 9.19
N LEU A 173 8.38 -4.40 8.75
CA LEU A 173 8.52 -3.25 9.66
C LEU A 173 7.23 -2.96 10.44
N LYS A 174 6.09 -3.16 9.80
CA LYS A 174 4.76 -3.26 10.38
C LYS A 174 4.01 -4.28 9.53
N ASP A 175 3.73 -5.44 10.09
CA ASP A 175 2.50 -6.08 9.65
C ASP A 175 1.40 -5.08 9.99
N VAL A 176 0.50 -4.84 9.04
CA VAL A 176 -0.83 -4.43 9.44
C VAL A 176 -1.25 -5.60 10.32
N ASN A 177 -1.09 -5.44 11.65
CA ASN A 177 -1.87 -6.25 12.54
C ASN A 177 -3.28 -6.00 12.02
N GLU A 178 -3.92 -7.01 11.44
CA GLU A 178 -5.36 -7.03 11.48
C GLU A 178 -5.64 -6.71 12.94
N ILE A 179 -6.06 -5.48 13.18
CA ILE A 179 -6.61 -5.11 14.47
C ILE A 179 -7.68 -6.16 14.59
N ASP A 180 -7.50 -7.05 15.55
CA ASP A 180 -8.52 -8.05 15.80
C ASP A 180 -9.72 -7.21 16.17
N VAL A 181 -10.57 -6.95 15.16
CA VAL A 181 -11.75 -6.08 15.27
C VAL A 181 -12.59 -6.58 16.42
N VAL A 182 -12.48 -7.87 16.71
CA VAL A 182 -13.10 -8.54 17.87
C VAL A 182 -12.43 -8.09 19.16
N GLU A 183 -11.09 -8.01 19.22
CA GLU A 183 -10.35 -7.57 20.41
C GLU A 183 -10.59 -6.07 20.69
N GLU A 184 -10.60 -5.24 19.66
CA GLU A 184 -10.91 -3.81 19.80
C GLU A 184 -12.37 -3.57 20.16
N GLN A 185 -13.31 -4.30 19.56
CA GLN A 185 -14.73 -4.24 19.93
C GLN A 185 -14.97 -4.76 21.34
N LEU A 186 -14.28 -5.82 21.76
CA LEU A 186 -14.34 -6.32 23.14
C LEU A 186 -13.69 -5.34 24.13
N ALA A 187 -12.60 -4.67 23.74
CA ALA A 187 -11.95 -3.66 24.57
C ALA A 187 -12.82 -2.42 24.80
N HIS A 188 -13.64 -2.04 23.82
CA HIS A 188 -14.54 -0.88 23.89
C HIS A 188 -16.01 -1.21 24.22
N SER A 189 -16.37 -2.49 24.35
CA SER A 189 -17.75 -2.84 24.66
C SER A 189 -18.05 -2.62 26.14
N GLU A 190 -18.99 -1.74 26.41
CA GLU A 190 -19.48 -1.38 27.76
C GLU A 190 -20.35 -2.50 28.38
N TYR A 191 -20.72 -3.51 27.59
CA TYR A 191 -21.62 -4.60 27.95
C TYR A 191 -20.92 -5.93 28.28
N VAL A 192 -19.60 -6.01 28.17
CA VAL A 192 -18.82 -7.22 28.44
C VAL A 192 -18.03 -7.03 29.73
N ASP A 193 -18.30 -7.88 30.75
CA ASP A 193 -17.57 -7.86 32.00
C ASP A 193 -16.09 -8.28 31.79
N ASP A 194 -15.20 -7.81 32.67
CA ASP A 194 -13.75 -8.02 32.54
C ASP A 194 -13.34 -9.49 32.56
N GLU A 195 -14.15 -10.34 33.19
CA GLU A 195 -13.88 -11.78 33.25
C GLU A 195 -14.22 -12.50 31.94
N SER A 196 -15.35 -12.15 31.32
CA SER A 196 -15.72 -12.64 29.98
C SER A 196 -14.79 -12.16 28.91
N ARG A 197 -14.30 -10.91 29.01
CA ARG A 197 -13.26 -10.33 28.13
C ARG A 197 -11.95 -11.13 28.20
N LYS A 198 -11.46 -11.40 29.40
CA LYS A 198 -10.23 -12.20 29.60
C LYS A 198 -10.37 -13.63 29.06
N LYS A 199 -11.56 -14.24 29.26
CA LYS A 199 -11.83 -15.58 28.72
C LYS A 199 -11.87 -15.61 27.19
N ALA A 200 -12.45 -14.59 26.54
CA ALA A 200 -12.52 -14.49 25.09
C ALA A 200 -11.13 -14.29 24.47
N ILE A 201 -10.31 -13.40 25.06
CA ILE A 201 -8.91 -13.16 24.62
C ILE A 201 -8.05 -14.42 24.79
N ALA A 202 -8.17 -15.11 25.93
CA ALA A 202 -7.45 -16.36 26.18
C ALA A 202 -7.89 -17.48 25.22
N HIS A 203 -9.15 -17.50 24.83
CA HIS A 203 -9.68 -18.48 23.87
C HIS A 203 -9.17 -18.21 22.46
N ALA A 204 -9.14 -16.95 22.02
CA ALA A 204 -8.58 -16.53 20.74
C ALA A 204 -7.09 -16.89 20.64
N ALA A 205 -6.28 -16.55 21.65
CA ALA A 205 -4.87 -16.88 21.72
C ALA A 205 -4.61 -18.40 21.65
N ASN A 206 -5.46 -19.20 22.28
CA ASN A 206 -5.35 -20.65 22.28
C ASN A 206 -5.70 -21.27 20.91
N ILE A 207 -6.63 -20.64 20.17
CA ILE A 207 -6.95 -21.04 18.78
C ILE A 207 -5.79 -20.72 17.85
N GLU A 208 -5.17 -19.54 17.98
CA GLU A 208 -3.99 -19.15 17.19
C GLU A 208 -2.81 -20.09 17.46
N GLU A 209 -2.54 -20.38 18.72
CA GLU A 209 -1.46 -21.30 19.11
C GLU A 209 -1.70 -22.73 18.60
N SER A 210 -2.93 -23.21 18.66
CA SER A 210 -3.33 -24.53 18.14
C SER A 210 -3.27 -24.59 16.60
N ALA A 211 -3.58 -23.48 15.91
CA ALA A 211 -3.43 -23.38 14.47
C ALA A 211 -1.94 -23.37 14.06
N ARG A 212 -1.10 -22.68 14.84
CA ARG A 212 0.34 -22.61 14.66
C ARG A 212 1.01 -23.97 14.88
N GLN A 213 0.60 -24.72 15.89
CA GLN A 213 1.09 -26.08 16.19
C GLN A 213 0.66 -27.10 15.14
N ARG A 214 -0.55 -27.00 14.58
CA ARG A 214 -1.02 -27.86 13.48
C ARG A 214 -0.26 -27.59 12.18
N GLY A 215 0.16 -26.34 11.94
CA GLY A 215 1.03 -25.97 10.83
C GLY A 215 2.46 -26.53 10.96
N MET A 216 2.98 -26.64 12.19
CA MET A 216 4.31 -27.19 12.48
C MET A 216 4.33 -28.73 12.63
N GLY A 217 3.23 -29.36 13.02
CA GLY A 217 3.14 -30.82 13.25
C GLY A 217 3.07 -31.67 11.98
N GLY A 218 2.89 -31.07 10.80
CA GLY A 218 2.82 -31.77 9.52
C GLY A 218 4.18 -32.22 8.94
N ASP A 219 5.29 -31.70 9.45
CA ASP A 219 6.62 -31.95 8.89
C ASP A 219 7.45 -33.01 9.65
N LEU A 220 6.92 -33.62 10.72
CA LEU A 220 7.64 -34.64 11.50
C LEU A 220 7.18 -36.07 11.23
N GLN A 221 6.29 -36.32 10.29
CA GLN A 221 5.82 -37.66 9.92
C GLN A 221 5.83 -37.93 8.41
N ARG A 222 6.86 -37.47 7.69
CA ARG A 222 7.18 -37.99 6.36
C ARG A 222 8.69 -38.02 6.14
#